data_ca3d6832e77644227aac464fa5d5bb40
#
_entry.id   ca3d6832e77644227aac464fa5d5bb40
#
_cell.length_a   1.000
_cell.length_b   1.000
_cell.length_c   1.000
_cell.angle_alpha   90.00
_cell.angle_beta   90.00
_cell.angle_gamma   90.00
#
_symmetry.space_group_name_H-M   'P 1'
#
loop_
_entity.id
_entity.type
_entity.pdbx_description
1 polymer ?
#
loop_
_entity_poly.entity_id
_entity_poly.type
_entity_poly.pdbx_seq_one_letter_code
_entity_poly.pdbx_strand_id
1 'polypeptide(L)' 'MDIPEKVIAASKGFGTKVVFEHHLNGYDVFSVFTPSETEPPSPTGLPTLILFKDGVTKVVNGIEALDWL' A
#
# COMPACT_ATOMS: atom_id res chain seq x y z
N MET A 1 13.59 5.92 5.99
CA MET A 1 12.54 6.85 5.59
C MET A 1 11.31 6.65 6.45
N ASP A 2 10.81 7.72 7.03
CA ASP A 2 9.64 7.60 7.89
C ASP A 2 8.37 7.57 7.06
N ILE A 3 7.49 6.65 7.42
CA ILE A 3 6.19 6.55 6.75
C ILE A 3 5.24 7.57 7.40
N PRO A 4 4.58 8.42 6.59
CA PRO A 4 3.63 9.40 7.15
C PRO A 4 2.51 8.73 7.95
N GLU A 5 2.11 9.37 9.04
CA GLU A 5 1.02 8.84 9.88
C GLU A 5 -0.28 8.66 9.10
N LYS A 6 -0.53 9.55 8.14
CA LYS A 6 -1.73 9.44 7.30
C LYS A 6 -1.75 8.15 6.49
N VAL A 7 -0.57 7.72 6.02
CA VAL A 7 -0.45 6.47 5.29
C VAL A 7 -0.71 5.30 6.24
N ILE A 8 -0.14 5.35 7.44
CA ILE A 8 -0.36 4.30 8.43
C ILE A 8 -1.83 4.22 8.81
N ALA A 9 -2.46 5.36 9.03
CA ALA A 9 -3.89 5.41 9.35
C ALA A 9 -4.74 4.83 8.21
N ALA A 10 -4.39 5.16 6.96
CA ALA A 10 -5.12 4.65 5.80
C ALA A 10 -4.94 3.15 5.62
N SER A 11 -3.81 2.59 6.10
CA SER A 11 -3.54 1.17 5.96
C SER A 11 -4.33 0.29 6.94
N LYS A 12 -4.88 0.88 7.99
CA LYS A 12 -5.65 0.13 8.98
C LYS A 12 -6.86 -0.51 8.31
N GLY A 13 -7.03 -1.79 8.54
CA GLY A 13 -8.10 -2.55 7.90
C GLY A 13 -7.70 -3.23 6.60
N PHE A 14 -6.54 -2.88 6.04
CA PHE A 14 -6.03 -3.50 4.82
C PHE A 14 -4.82 -4.39 5.09
N GLY A 15 -4.10 -4.12 6.15
CA GLY A 15 -2.94 -4.92 6.51
C GLY A 15 -2.27 -4.34 7.75
N THR A 16 -1.25 -5.04 8.23
CA THR A 16 -0.52 -4.64 9.43
C THR A 16 0.86 -4.06 9.12
N LYS A 17 1.28 -4.15 7.87
CA LYS A 17 2.60 -3.69 7.47
C LYS A 17 2.53 -2.82 6.23
N VAL A 18 3.29 -1.73 6.24
CA VAL A 18 3.36 -0.78 5.14
C VAL A 18 4.82 -0.63 4.72
N VAL A 19 5.07 -0.71 3.43
CA VAL A 19 6.42 -0.57 2.87
C VAL A 19 6.39 0.45 1.75
N PHE A 20 7.37 1.34 1.73
CA PHE A 20 7.53 2.26 0.62
C PHE A 20 8.03 1.51 -0.61
N GLU A 21 7.35 1.68 -1.73
CA GLU A 21 7.70 1.02 -2.98
C GLU A 21 8.48 1.94 -3.92
N HIS A 22 7.84 3.00 -4.37
CA HIS A 22 8.44 3.93 -5.32
C HIS A 22 7.62 5.21 -5.39
N HIS A 23 8.11 6.16 -6.18
CA HIS A 23 7.45 7.42 -6.44
C HIS A 23 6.96 7.42 -7.89
N LEU A 24 5.68 7.73 -8.10
CA LEU A 24 5.08 7.70 -9.44
C LEU A 24 4.03 8.79 -9.56
N ASN A 25 4.10 9.55 -10.66
CA ASN A 25 3.11 10.60 -10.97
C ASN A 25 2.90 11.61 -9.83
N GLY A 26 3.96 11.90 -9.10
CA GLY A 26 3.89 12.83 -7.97
C GLY A 26 3.38 12.24 -6.69
N TYR A 27 3.08 10.95 -6.68
CA TYR A 27 2.64 10.23 -5.48
C TYR A 27 3.74 9.34 -4.94
N ASP A 28 3.79 9.23 -3.62
CA ASP A 28 4.59 8.21 -2.96
C ASP A 28 3.73 6.96 -2.86
N VAL A 29 4.19 5.87 -3.44
CA VAL A 29 3.43 4.62 -3.49
C VAL A 29 3.90 3.70 -2.39
N PHE A 30 2.97 3.28 -1.53
CA PHE A 30 3.24 2.36 -0.43
C PHE A 30 2.45 1.08 -0.63
N SER A 31 3.07 -0.04 -0.27
CA SER A 31 2.42 -1.34 -0.32
C SER A 31 1.94 -1.72 1.08
N VAL A 32 0.72 -2.27 1.16
CA VAL A 32 0.13 -2.70 2.43
C VAL A 32 -0.11 -4.19 2.37
N PHE A 33 0.29 -4.90 3.41
CA PHE A 33 0.08 -6.34 3.48
C PHE A 33 0.05 -6.81 4.93
N THR A 34 -0.48 -8.00 5.13
CA THR A 34 -0.47 -8.67 6.43
C THR A 34 0.45 -9.88 6.31
N PRO A 35 1.65 -9.82 6.94
CA PRO A 35 2.54 -10.98 6.89
C PRO A 35 1.90 -12.17 7.59
N SER A 36 2.00 -13.33 6.97
CA SER A 36 1.52 -14.58 7.54
C SER A 36 2.64 -15.59 7.54
N GLU A 37 2.91 -16.19 8.69
CA GLU A 37 3.92 -17.23 8.81
C GLU A 37 3.36 -18.60 8.46
N THR A 38 2.06 -18.75 8.51
CA THR A 38 1.39 -20.04 8.35
C THR A 38 0.80 -20.27 6.97
N GLU A 39 0.61 -19.20 6.22
CA GLU A 39 0.02 -19.29 4.89
C GLU A 39 0.92 -18.66 3.85
N PRO A 40 1.12 -19.32 2.70
CA PRO A 40 1.85 -18.69 1.62
C PRO A 40 1.04 -17.50 1.08
N PRO A 41 1.71 -16.50 0.49
CA PRO A 41 1.00 -15.41 -0.16
C PRO A 41 0.05 -15.95 -1.21
N SER A 42 -1.16 -15.42 -1.22
CA SER A 42 -2.14 -15.85 -2.22
C SER A 42 -1.67 -15.46 -3.61
N PRO A 43 -1.58 -16.40 -4.55
CA PRO A 43 -1.20 -16.07 -5.91
C PRO A 43 -2.27 -15.27 -6.66
N THR A 44 -3.48 -15.26 -6.12
CA THR A 44 -4.57 -14.49 -6.73
C THR A 44 -4.81 -13.17 -6.01
N GLY A 45 -4.08 -12.92 -4.92
CA GLY A 45 -4.22 -11.68 -4.18
C GLY A 45 -3.65 -10.50 -4.94
N LEU A 46 -4.49 -9.54 -5.28
CA LEU A 46 -4.03 -8.31 -5.89
C LEU A 46 -3.53 -7.37 -4.80
N PRO A 47 -2.49 -6.58 -5.08
CA PRO A 47 -1.92 -5.73 -4.04
C PRO A 47 -2.85 -4.60 -3.65
N THR A 48 -2.72 -4.16 -2.40
CA THR A 48 -3.34 -2.93 -1.92
C THR A 48 -2.24 -1.90 -1.79
N LEU A 49 -2.41 -0.76 -2.43
CA LEU A 49 -1.43 0.31 -2.41
C LEU A 49 -2.06 1.57 -1.82
N ILE A 50 -1.23 2.36 -1.16
CA ILE A 50 -1.64 3.67 -0.66
C ILE A 50 -0.78 4.71 -1.35
N LEU A 51 -1.45 5.69 -1.96
CA LEU A 51 -0.80 6.79 -2.63
C LEU A 51 -0.83 8.00 -1.72
N PHE A 52 0.30 8.66 -1.55
CA PHE A 52 0.41 9.83 -0.69
C PHE A 52 0.97 11.01 -1.47
N LYS A 53 0.27 12.14 -1.41
CA LYS A 53 0.71 13.37 -2.05
C LYS A 53 0.13 14.57 -1.32
N ASP A 54 0.99 15.52 -0.96
CA ASP A 54 0.59 16.79 -0.32
C ASP A 54 -0.37 16.62 0.86
N GLY A 55 -0.11 15.61 1.68
CA GLY A 55 -0.92 15.33 2.86
C GLY A 55 -2.22 14.60 2.58
N VAL A 56 -2.44 14.17 1.33
CA VAL A 56 -3.63 13.43 0.93
C VAL A 56 -3.28 11.98 0.67
N THR A 57 -4.09 11.06 1.18
CA THR A 57 -3.91 9.64 0.93
C THR A 57 -5.03 9.11 0.05
N LYS A 58 -4.68 8.16 -0.81
CA LYS A 58 -5.65 7.47 -1.65
C LYS A 58 -5.32 5.99 -1.63
N VAL A 59 -6.33 5.16 -1.40
CA VAL A 59 -6.14 3.71 -1.41
C VAL A 59 -6.58 3.16 -2.75
N VAL A 60 -5.71 2.35 -3.36
CA VAL A 60 -6.03 1.65 -4.60
C VAL A 60 -5.80 0.16 -4.38
N ASN A 61 -6.67 -0.65 -4.92
CA ASN A 61 -6.54 -2.10 -4.80
C ASN A 61 -7.05 -2.76 -6.07
N GLY A 62 -6.82 -4.07 -6.15
CA GLY A 62 -7.25 -4.84 -7.32
C GLY A 62 -6.56 -4.39 -8.59
N ILE A 63 -7.32 -4.30 -9.65
CA ILE A 63 -6.79 -3.94 -10.97
C ILE A 63 -6.20 -2.54 -10.98
N GLU A 64 -6.78 -1.61 -10.23
CA GLU A 64 -6.27 -0.24 -10.15
C GLU A 64 -4.85 -0.20 -9.61
N ALA A 65 -4.51 -1.06 -8.67
CA ALA A 65 -3.17 -1.10 -8.09
C ALA A 65 -2.11 -1.46 -9.12
N LEU A 66 -2.47 -2.22 -10.14
CA LEU A 66 -1.53 -2.63 -11.18
C LEU A 66 -1.00 -1.45 -11.99
N ASP A 67 -1.78 -0.38 -12.09
CA ASP A 67 -1.35 0.82 -12.81
C ASP A 67 -0.28 1.59 -12.05
N TRP A 68 -0.08 1.28 -10.77
CA TRP A 68 0.86 1.97 -9.91
C TRP A 68 2.11 1.14 -9.55
N LEU A 69 2.20 -0.05 -10.09
CA LEU A 69 3.35 -0.94 -9.82
C LEU A 69 4.54 -0.64 -10.72
#